data_3afb8beae9d9499f49528d0d5c1d687f
#
_entry.id   3afb8beae9d9499f49528d0d5c1d687f
#
_cell.length_a   1.000
_cell.length_b   1.000
_cell.length_c   1.000
_cell.angle_alpha   90.00
_cell.angle_beta   90.00
_cell.angle_gamma   90.00
#
_symmetry.space_group_name_H-M   'P 1'
#
loop_
_entity.id
_entity.type
_entity.pdbx_description
1 polymer ?
#
loop_
_entity_poly.entity_id
_entity_poly.type
_entity_poly.pdbx_seq_one_letter_code
_entity_poly.pdbx_strand_id
1 'polypeptide(L)'
;MKFLNLLFFIFILTGCQKKIPTPIERKSSVLLFAQEKNFKEINIKTSTFTLFSLQNKSVQCKNKELKIYIEGDGLSWITRNTISKDPTPINSTILKLMYDDKSECKVYLSRPCQFLNTGICDKKYWTSHRFGQEVMKSFDESLNSLKKEYKNSNFILIGHSGGGAIASLLASSRIDVDILITIAGNLDTQKWTSMYNLSELNGSLNPADFTKKLQNIKQYHLIGNEDKIIPKDVFLSYFSKFEKKDKVNRQK
;
A
#
# COMPACT_ATOMS: atom_id res chain seq x y z
N MET A 1 -10.52 -27.69 67.62
CA MET A 1 -10.52 -27.83 66.14
C MET A 1 -10.98 -26.51 65.55
N LYS A 2 -10.05 -25.75 64.97
CA LYS A 2 -10.38 -24.49 64.29
C LYS A 2 -10.38 -24.76 62.77
N PHE A 3 -11.55 -24.69 62.11
CA PHE A 3 -11.66 -24.77 60.68
C PHE A 3 -11.20 -23.44 60.08
N LEU A 4 -10.13 -23.49 59.30
CA LEU A 4 -9.58 -22.37 58.52
C LEU A 4 -10.29 -22.39 57.16
N ASN A 5 -11.27 -21.51 56.93
CA ASN A 5 -11.89 -21.32 55.63
C ASN A 5 -10.91 -20.58 54.71
N LEU A 6 -10.33 -21.30 53.74
CA LEU A 6 -9.49 -20.75 52.69
C LEU A 6 -10.40 -20.24 51.56
N LEU A 7 -10.66 -18.93 51.52
CA LEU A 7 -11.35 -18.29 50.40
C LEU A 7 -10.42 -18.24 49.19
N PHE A 8 -10.69 -19.05 48.17
CA PHE A 8 -10.00 -19.02 46.90
C PHE A 8 -10.59 -17.86 46.07
N PHE A 9 -9.86 -16.73 45.97
CA PHE A 9 -10.22 -15.63 45.07
C PHE A 9 -9.76 -16.02 43.63
N ILE A 10 -10.71 -16.47 42.79
CA ILE A 10 -10.50 -16.67 41.38
C ILE A 10 -10.45 -15.31 40.68
N PHE A 11 -9.27 -14.79 40.41
CA PHE A 11 -9.08 -13.63 39.53
C PHE A 11 -9.39 -14.07 38.08
N ILE A 12 -10.59 -13.77 37.60
CA ILE A 12 -10.92 -13.89 36.18
C ILE A 12 -10.20 -12.74 35.46
N LEU A 13 -9.03 -13.01 34.91
CA LEU A 13 -8.33 -12.12 33.99
C LEU A 13 -9.14 -12.08 32.67
N THR A 14 -10.13 -11.22 32.58
CA THR A 14 -10.76 -10.87 31.30
C THR A 14 -9.75 -10.04 30.51
N GLY A 15 -8.86 -10.72 29.81
CA GLY A 15 -7.99 -10.10 28.81
C GLY A 15 -8.88 -9.51 27.72
N CYS A 16 -8.92 -8.19 27.58
CA CYS A 16 -9.50 -7.52 26.42
C CYS A 16 -8.72 -7.93 25.15
N GLN A 17 -9.10 -9.04 24.54
CA GLN A 17 -8.63 -9.31 23.18
C GLN A 17 -9.23 -8.24 22.26
N LYS A 18 -8.40 -7.34 21.77
CA LYS A 18 -8.78 -6.38 20.71
C LYS A 18 -9.24 -7.20 19.51
N LYS A 19 -10.54 -7.30 19.32
CA LYS A 19 -11.15 -7.98 18.16
C LYS A 19 -10.74 -7.22 16.89
N ILE A 20 -10.18 -7.94 15.93
CA ILE A 20 -9.90 -7.39 14.59
C ILE A 20 -11.25 -7.01 13.96
N PRO A 21 -11.46 -5.76 13.51
CA PRO A 21 -12.70 -5.36 12.86
C PRO A 21 -12.94 -6.20 11.58
N THR A 22 -14.19 -6.49 11.30
CA THR A 22 -14.58 -7.20 10.07
C THR A 22 -14.23 -6.39 8.82
N PRO A 23 -14.12 -7.02 7.64
CA PRO A 23 -13.89 -6.28 6.38
C PRO A 23 -14.93 -5.19 6.12
N ILE A 24 -16.20 -5.45 6.49
CA ILE A 24 -17.29 -4.47 6.35
C ILE A 24 -17.06 -3.27 7.27
N GLU A 25 -16.74 -3.50 8.54
CA GLU A 25 -16.44 -2.42 9.50
C GLU A 25 -15.23 -1.59 9.05
N ARG A 26 -14.18 -2.24 8.53
CA ARG A 26 -12.99 -1.56 8.00
C ARG A 26 -13.32 -0.69 6.79
N LYS A 27 -14.13 -1.21 5.85
CA LYS A 27 -14.61 -0.43 4.69
C LYS A 27 -15.50 0.73 5.14
N SER A 28 -16.46 0.50 6.03
CA SER A 28 -17.37 1.53 6.53
C SER A 28 -16.61 2.68 7.21
N SER A 29 -15.60 2.37 8.00
CA SER A 29 -14.75 3.41 8.63
C SER A 29 -14.04 4.29 7.59
N VAL A 30 -13.52 3.67 6.52
CA VAL A 30 -12.88 4.42 5.42
C VAL A 30 -13.89 5.29 4.68
N LEU A 31 -15.10 4.79 4.42
CA LEU A 31 -16.13 5.55 3.70
C LEU A 31 -16.67 6.72 4.51
N LEU A 32 -16.88 6.56 5.83
CA LEU A 32 -17.26 7.67 6.71
C LEU A 32 -16.21 8.78 6.69
N PHE A 33 -14.94 8.42 6.85
CA PHE A 33 -13.85 9.37 6.80
C PHE A 33 -13.69 10.03 5.41
N ALA A 34 -13.93 9.28 4.32
CA ALA A 34 -13.92 9.82 2.97
C ALA A 34 -15.02 10.85 2.75
N GLN A 35 -16.22 10.58 3.26
CA GLN A 35 -17.37 11.48 3.13
C GLN A 35 -17.12 12.84 3.79
N GLU A 36 -16.51 12.87 4.98
CA GLU A 36 -16.13 14.11 5.68
C GLU A 36 -15.18 14.99 4.85
N LYS A 37 -14.42 14.40 3.94
CA LYS A 37 -13.44 15.06 3.08
C LYS A 37 -13.90 15.22 1.62
N ASN A 38 -15.19 15.04 1.33
CA ASN A 38 -15.78 15.12 -0.01
C ASN A 38 -15.19 14.13 -1.03
N PHE A 39 -14.69 12.99 -0.58
CA PHE A 39 -14.31 11.89 -1.45
C PHE A 39 -15.42 10.84 -1.54
N LYS A 40 -15.56 10.24 -2.72
CA LYS A 40 -16.56 9.19 -2.98
C LYS A 40 -15.87 7.91 -3.43
N GLU A 41 -16.44 6.78 -3.05
CA GLU A 41 -16.08 5.48 -3.61
C GLU A 41 -16.36 5.46 -5.10
N ILE A 42 -15.33 5.17 -5.90
CA ILE A 42 -15.44 4.96 -7.34
C ILE A 42 -14.57 3.76 -7.68
N ASN A 43 -15.23 2.67 -8.08
CA ASN A 43 -14.53 1.42 -8.36
C ASN A 43 -14.03 1.42 -9.80
N ILE A 44 -12.73 1.20 -9.98
CA ILE A 44 -12.09 1.16 -11.30
C ILE A 44 -12.00 -0.29 -11.76
N LYS A 45 -12.81 -0.63 -12.77
CA LYS A 45 -12.79 -1.95 -13.39
C LYS A 45 -11.63 -2.06 -14.36
N THR A 46 -10.81 -3.07 -14.20
CA THR A 46 -9.69 -3.42 -15.08
C THR A 46 -9.94 -4.78 -15.74
N SER A 47 -9.00 -5.21 -16.59
CA SER A 47 -9.13 -6.51 -17.26
C SER A 47 -9.12 -7.70 -16.30
N THR A 48 -8.47 -7.57 -15.13
CA THR A 48 -8.34 -8.65 -14.15
C THR A 48 -9.07 -8.34 -12.85
N PHE A 49 -8.86 -7.16 -12.26
CA PHE A 49 -9.44 -6.80 -10.96
C PHE A 49 -10.37 -5.60 -11.07
N THR A 50 -11.17 -5.41 -10.04
CA THR A 50 -11.80 -4.11 -9.76
C THR A 50 -11.08 -3.52 -8.56
N LEU A 51 -10.50 -2.32 -8.72
CA LEU A 51 -9.81 -1.62 -7.65
C LEU A 51 -10.75 -0.60 -6.98
N PHE A 52 -10.78 -0.64 -5.65
CA PHE A 52 -11.45 0.40 -4.88
C PHE A 52 -10.63 1.68 -4.95
N SER A 53 -11.29 2.80 -5.22
CA SER A 53 -10.66 4.12 -5.16
C SER A 53 -11.55 5.13 -4.45
N LEU A 54 -10.91 6.17 -3.91
CA LEU A 54 -11.57 7.34 -3.39
C LEU A 54 -11.19 8.55 -4.23
N GLN A 55 -12.19 9.22 -4.78
CA GLN A 55 -12.02 10.29 -5.74
C GLN A 55 -12.93 11.48 -5.41
N ASN A 56 -12.46 12.70 -5.69
CA ASN A 56 -13.28 13.89 -5.72
C ASN A 56 -13.44 14.37 -7.17
N LYS A 57 -14.56 14.02 -7.80
CA LYS A 57 -14.83 14.37 -9.21
C LYS A 57 -15.19 15.82 -9.45
N SER A 58 -15.44 16.60 -8.41
CA SER A 58 -15.71 18.04 -8.56
C SER A 58 -14.45 18.84 -8.88
N VAL A 59 -13.26 18.24 -8.69
CA VAL A 59 -11.98 18.92 -8.89
C VAL A 59 -11.54 18.84 -10.34
N GLN A 60 -11.07 19.97 -10.86
CA GLN A 60 -10.54 20.08 -12.22
C GLN A 60 -9.02 19.90 -12.23
N CYS A 61 -8.55 18.78 -12.79
CA CYS A 61 -7.13 18.43 -12.84
C CYS A 61 -6.53 18.48 -14.25
N LYS A 62 -7.27 19.04 -15.21
CA LYS A 62 -6.79 19.15 -16.59
C LYS A 62 -5.45 19.89 -16.65
N ASN A 63 -4.47 19.29 -17.31
CA ASN A 63 -3.10 19.81 -17.47
C ASN A 63 -2.34 20.04 -16.13
N LYS A 64 -2.81 19.47 -15.01
CA LYS A 64 -2.11 19.48 -13.72
C LYS A 64 -1.56 18.06 -13.45
N GLU A 65 -0.64 17.93 -12.51
CA GLU A 65 -0.22 16.64 -11.99
C GLU A 65 -1.33 16.02 -11.13
N LEU A 66 -1.54 14.70 -11.29
CA LEU A 66 -2.48 13.94 -10.45
C LEU A 66 -1.67 13.08 -9.47
N LYS A 67 -1.87 13.30 -8.19
CA LYS A 67 -1.26 12.51 -7.13
C LYS A 67 -2.05 11.22 -6.90
N ILE A 68 -1.37 10.08 -6.97
CA ILE A 68 -1.96 8.77 -6.72
C ILE A 68 -1.38 8.19 -5.43
N TYR A 69 -2.23 8.01 -4.44
CA TYR A 69 -1.92 7.45 -3.14
C TYR A 69 -2.23 5.95 -3.13
N ILE A 70 -1.20 5.11 -3.17
CA ILE A 70 -1.31 3.66 -3.33
C ILE A 70 -1.19 2.96 -1.98
N GLU A 71 -2.21 2.15 -1.65
CA GLU A 71 -2.31 1.45 -0.37
C GLU A 71 -1.22 0.37 -0.21
N GLY A 72 -0.83 0.16 1.04
CA GLY A 72 0.07 -0.92 1.44
C GLY A 72 -0.57 -2.32 1.39
N ASP A 73 0.14 -3.30 1.92
CA ASP A 73 -0.31 -4.71 1.88
C ASP A 73 -1.57 -4.96 2.74
N GLY A 74 -1.95 -4.03 3.59
CA GLY A 74 -3.10 -4.15 4.48
C GLY A 74 -2.94 -5.30 5.48
N LEU A 75 -4.05 -5.98 5.78
CA LEU A 75 -4.05 -7.16 6.67
C LEU A 75 -3.78 -8.43 5.86
N SER A 76 -2.56 -8.60 5.37
CA SER A 76 -2.18 -9.80 4.61
C SER A 76 -2.08 -11.05 5.49
N TRP A 77 -1.66 -10.89 6.73
CA TRP A 77 -1.46 -11.95 7.71
C TRP A 77 -2.08 -11.60 9.05
N ILE A 78 -2.74 -12.57 9.67
CA ILE A 78 -3.28 -12.44 11.05
C ILE A 78 -2.18 -12.70 12.07
N THR A 79 -1.39 -13.74 11.82
CA THR A 79 -0.20 -14.12 12.58
C THR A 79 0.91 -14.47 11.61
N ARG A 80 2.12 -14.74 12.10
CA ARG A 80 3.25 -15.17 11.26
C ARG A 80 2.91 -16.36 10.34
N ASN A 81 1.99 -17.24 10.75
CA ASN A 81 1.66 -18.48 10.03
C ASN A 81 0.21 -18.53 9.53
N THR A 82 -0.59 -17.49 9.77
CA THR A 82 -2.00 -17.48 9.40
C THR A 82 -2.27 -16.36 8.41
N ILE A 83 -2.50 -16.73 7.14
CA ILE A 83 -2.88 -15.77 6.10
C ILE A 83 -4.28 -15.21 6.39
N SER A 84 -4.46 -13.91 6.24
CA SER A 84 -5.78 -13.28 6.35
C SER A 84 -6.72 -13.79 5.26
N LYS A 85 -8.00 -13.85 5.58
CA LYS A 85 -9.07 -14.12 4.60
C LYS A 85 -9.40 -12.90 3.75
N ASP A 86 -9.03 -11.70 4.21
CA ASP A 86 -9.32 -10.43 3.56
C ASP A 86 -8.19 -9.43 3.84
N PRO A 87 -7.52 -8.88 2.79
CA PRO A 87 -6.37 -8.00 2.95
C PRO A 87 -6.72 -6.53 3.21
N THR A 88 -8.01 -6.18 3.34
CA THR A 88 -8.42 -4.80 3.65
C THR A 88 -7.66 -4.28 4.88
N PRO A 89 -7.03 -3.11 4.84
CA PRO A 89 -6.27 -2.59 5.96
C PRO A 89 -7.17 -2.28 7.17
N ILE A 90 -6.64 -2.52 8.38
CA ILE A 90 -7.31 -2.09 9.63
C ILE A 90 -7.22 -0.57 9.74
N ASN A 91 -6.06 -0.02 9.44
CA ASN A 91 -5.78 1.41 9.42
C ASN A 91 -5.00 1.73 8.15
N SER A 92 -5.44 2.73 7.40
CA SER A 92 -4.75 3.20 6.21
C SER A 92 -3.92 4.44 6.51
N THR A 93 -2.61 4.27 6.65
CA THR A 93 -1.66 5.39 6.81
C THR A 93 -1.65 6.27 5.57
N ILE A 94 -1.64 5.66 4.39
CA ILE A 94 -1.54 6.41 3.13
C ILE A 94 -2.82 7.23 2.84
N LEU A 95 -3.98 6.74 3.27
CA LEU A 95 -5.23 7.48 3.15
C LEU A 95 -5.24 8.73 4.04
N LYS A 96 -4.75 8.62 5.27
CA LYS A 96 -4.59 9.76 6.18
C LYS A 96 -3.66 10.81 5.58
N LEU A 97 -2.51 10.40 5.05
CA LEU A 97 -1.57 11.29 4.37
C LEU A 97 -2.20 11.97 3.15
N MET A 98 -3.00 11.26 2.36
CA MET A 98 -3.74 11.86 1.26
C MET A 98 -4.69 12.97 1.74
N TYR A 99 -5.36 12.78 2.86
CA TYR A 99 -6.30 13.79 3.38
C TYR A 99 -5.59 15.02 3.95
N ASP A 100 -4.40 14.85 4.51
CA ASP A 100 -3.58 15.95 5.04
C ASP A 100 -2.88 16.73 3.92
N ASP A 101 -2.72 16.16 2.74
CA ASP A 101 -2.20 16.87 1.56
C ASP A 101 -3.21 17.92 1.09
N LYS A 102 -2.74 19.15 0.96
CA LYS A 102 -3.54 20.30 0.49
C LYS A 102 -3.80 20.29 -1.02
N SER A 103 -3.16 19.42 -1.78
CA SER A 103 -3.41 19.27 -3.22
C SER A 103 -4.84 18.84 -3.46
N GLU A 104 -5.52 19.47 -4.41
CA GLU A 104 -6.86 19.10 -4.84
C GLU A 104 -6.84 17.87 -5.76
N CYS A 105 -5.84 17.81 -6.67
CA CYS A 105 -5.71 16.74 -7.67
C CYS A 105 -5.06 15.50 -7.06
N LYS A 106 -5.87 14.69 -6.40
CA LYS A 106 -5.40 13.47 -5.72
C LYS A 106 -6.45 12.38 -5.73
N VAL A 107 -5.99 11.13 -5.79
CA VAL A 107 -6.80 9.91 -5.79
C VAL A 107 -6.15 8.88 -4.86
N TYR A 108 -6.96 8.24 -4.04
CA TYR A 108 -6.56 7.04 -3.32
C TYR A 108 -6.88 5.80 -4.15
N LEU A 109 -5.96 4.87 -4.19
CA LEU A 109 -6.10 3.62 -4.93
C LEU A 109 -5.70 2.43 -4.04
N SER A 110 -6.66 1.53 -3.81
CA SER A 110 -6.42 0.31 -3.04
C SER A 110 -5.63 -0.72 -3.84
N ARG A 111 -5.17 -1.77 -3.15
CA ARG A 111 -4.66 -2.97 -3.79
C ARG A 111 -5.82 -3.86 -4.27
N PRO A 112 -5.58 -4.79 -5.21
CA PRO A 112 -6.55 -5.83 -5.52
C PRO A 112 -7.04 -6.54 -4.26
N CYS A 113 -8.33 -6.85 -4.24
CA CYS A 113 -9.00 -7.58 -3.15
C CYS A 113 -9.13 -6.83 -1.82
N GLN A 114 -8.67 -5.60 -1.72
CA GLN A 114 -8.94 -4.73 -0.57
C GLN A 114 -10.27 -4.00 -0.78
N PHE A 115 -11.11 -3.94 0.24
CA PHE A 115 -12.43 -3.29 0.25
C PHE A 115 -13.47 -3.88 -0.70
N LEU A 116 -13.07 -4.69 -1.68
CA LEU A 116 -13.91 -5.33 -2.69
C LEU A 116 -13.52 -6.81 -2.80
N ASN A 117 -14.47 -7.69 -2.52
CA ASN A 117 -14.30 -9.12 -2.79
C ASN A 117 -14.97 -9.43 -4.14
N THR A 118 -14.21 -9.33 -5.21
CA THR A 118 -14.62 -9.75 -6.56
C THR A 118 -14.10 -11.19 -6.78
N GLY A 119 -14.90 -12.08 -7.33
CA GLY A 119 -14.73 -13.53 -7.35
C GLY A 119 -13.37 -14.15 -7.78
N ILE A 120 -12.41 -13.34 -8.22
CA ILE A 120 -11.03 -13.77 -8.57
C ILE A 120 -10.02 -13.56 -7.44
N CYS A 121 -10.48 -13.10 -6.26
CA CYS A 121 -9.61 -12.80 -5.13
C CYS A 121 -9.05 -14.08 -4.51
N ASP A 122 -7.81 -14.38 -4.79
CA ASP A 122 -7.04 -15.48 -4.23
C ASP A 122 -5.95 -14.94 -3.28
N LYS A 123 -5.64 -15.69 -2.23
CA LYS A 123 -4.63 -15.33 -1.22
C LYS A 123 -3.26 -15.02 -1.80
N LYS A 124 -2.91 -15.58 -2.95
CA LYS A 124 -1.66 -15.27 -3.63
C LYS A 124 -1.49 -13.77 -3.90
N TYR A 125 -2.57 -13.04 -4.18
CA TYR A 125 -2.52 -11.61 -4.54
C TYR A 125 -2.23 -10.67 -3.37
N TRP A 126 -2.24 -11.15 -2.12
CA TRP A 126 -1.72 -10.39 -0.97
C TRP A 126 -0.60 -11.13 -0.23
N THR A 127 -0.10 -12.24 -0.82
CA THR A 127 1.08 -12.96 -0.34
C THR A 127 2.16 -13.01 -1.44
N SER A 128 2.39 -14.14 -2.08
CA SER A 128 3.51 -14.36 -3.02
C SER A 128 3.42 -13.58 -4.33
N HIS A 129 2.22 -13.30 -4.84
CA HIS A 129 1.98 -12.60 -6.12
C HIS A 129 1.54 -11.15 -5.92
N ARG A 130 1.82 -10.54 -4.76
CA ARG A 130 1.34 -9.19 -4.41
C ARG A 130 1.84 -8.08 -5.34
N PHE A 131 2.89 -8.33 -6.09
CA PHE A 131 3.45 -7.46 -7.14
C PHE A 131 3.54 -8.20 -8.47
N GLY A 132 2.66 -9.18 -8.70
CA GLY A 132 2.62 -9.98 -9.92
C GLY A 132 2.17 -9.17 -11.13
N GLN A 133 2.38 -9.73 -12.33
CA GLN A 133 2.08 -9.03 -13.58
C GLN A 133 0.62 -8.62 -13.70
N GLU A 134 -0.32 -9.47 -13.26
CA GLU A 134 -1.77 -9.16 -13.31
C GLU A 134 -2.10 -7.98 -12.39
N VAL A 135 -1.45 -7.90 -11.22
CA VAL A 135 -1.58 -6.78 -10.29
C VAL A 135 -1.05 -5.51 -10.93
N MET A 136 0.16 -5.56 -11.48
CA MET A 136 0.78 -4.39 -12.14
C MET A 136 -0.02 -3.92 -13.34
N LYS A 137 -0.53 -4.85 -14.17
CA LYS A 137 -1.40 -4.53 -15.30
C LYS A 137 -2.67 -3.81 -14.86
N SER A 138 -3.30 -4.26 -13.77
CA SER A 138 -4.51 -3.61 -13.26
C SER A 138 -4.26 -2.20 -12.74
N PHE A 139 -3.11 -1.96 -12.12
CA PHE A 139 -2.71 -0.60 -11.75
C PHE A 139 -2.44 0.29 -12.97
N ASP A 140 -1.75 -0.22 -13.98
CA ASP A 140 -1.49 0.52 -15.22
C ASP A 140 -2.79 0.89 -15.93
N GLU A 141 -3.73 -0.04 -16.10
CA GLU A 141 -5.06 0.21 -16.65
C GLU A 141 -5.84 1.24 -15.82
N SER A 142 -5.72 1.17 -14.48
CA SER A 142 -6.35 2.14 -13.59
C SER A 142 -5.78 3.55 -13.79
N LEU A 143 -4.47 3.70 -13.91
CA LEU A 143 -3.85 4.99 -14.21
C LEU A 143 -4.27 5.52 -15.58
N ASN A 144 -4.39 4.66 -16.59
CA ASN A 144 -4.88 5.05 -17.91
C ASN A 144 -6.34 5.53 -17.86
N SER A 145 -7.18 4.87 -17.07
CA SER A 145 -8.57 5.30 -16.82
C SER A 145 -8.63 6.66 -16.12
N LEU A 146 -7.83 6.85 -15.08
CA LEU A 146 -7.74 8.11 -14.35
C LEU A 146 -7.21 9.24 -15.24
N LYS A 147 -6.19 8.96 -16.08
CA LYS A 147 -5.67 9.95 -17.04
C LYS A 147 -6.73 10.42 -18.03
N LYS A 148 -7.54 9.50 -18.52
CA LYS A 148 -8.66 9.83 -19.42
C LYS A 148 -9.73 10.67 -18.71
N GLU A 149 -10.07 10.32 -17.48
CA GLU A 149 -11.09 11.00 -16.67
C GLU A 149 -10.66 12.41 -16.27
N TYR A 150 -9.46 12.54 -15.67
CA TYR A 150 -8.97 13.81 -15.13
C TYR A 150 -8.25 14.68 -16.16
N LYS A 151 -7.86 14.12 -17.31
CA LYS A 151 -7.07 14.79 -18.36
C LYS A 151 -5.81 15.47 -17.79
N ASN A 152 -5.23 14.86 -16.75
CA ASN A 152 -4.04 15.34 -16.10
C ASN A 152 -2.81 15.25 -17.01
N SER A 153 -1.80 16.10 -16.75
CA SER A 153 -0.54 16.05 -17.50
C SER A 153 0.25 14.78 -17.17
N ASN A 154 0.67 14.65 -15.95
CA ASN A 154 1.50 13.56 -15.44
C ASN A 154 1.01 13.09 -14.07
N PHE A 155 1.67 12.06 -13.52
CA PHE A 155 1.39 11.51 -12.22
C PHE A 155 2.53 11.78 -11.23
N ILE A 156 2.14 11.98 -9.97
CA ILE A 156 3.01 11.81 -8.81
C ILE A 156 2.53 10.55 -8.09
N LEU A 157 3.36 9.52 -8.04
CA LEU A 157 3.02 8.26 -7.39
C LEU A 157 3.53 8.26 -5.94
N ILE A 158 2.63 8.00 -5.00
CA ILE A 158 2.92 8.01 -3.56
C ILE A 158 2.46 6.66 -3.00
N GLY A 159 3.40 5.85 -2.51
CA GLY A 159 3.07 4.51 -2.03
C GLY A 159 3.61 4.22 -0.62
N HIS A 160 2.80 3.57 0.20
CA HIS A 160 3.18 3.12 1.54
C HIS A 160 3.47 1.62 1.55
N SER A 161 4.57 1.19 2.18
CA SER A 161 4.91 -0.23 2.35
C SER A 161 4.90 -0.99 1.00
N GLY A 162 4.07 -2.02 0.83
CA GLY A 162 3.87 -2.69 -0.46
C GLY A 162 3.33 -1.78 -1.58
N GLY A 163 2.60 -0.72 -1.24
CA GLY A 163 2.21 0.32 -2.20
C GLY A 163 3.40 1.10 -2.76
N GLY A 164 4.47 1.25 -1.97
CA GLY A 164 5.74 1.81 -2.44
C GLY A 164 6.42 0.94 -3.50
N ALA A 165 6.34 -0.39 -3.37
CA ALA A 165 6.80 -1.31 -4.41
C ALA A 165 6.00 -1.16 -5.71
N ILE A 166 4.65 -1.11 -5.61
CA ILE A 166 3.76 -0.87 -6.77
C ILE A 166 4.09 0.47 -7.43
N ALA A 167 4.20 1.55 -6.66
CA ALA A 167 4.54 2.88 -7.17
C ALA A 167 5.86 2.87 -7.96
N SER A 168 6.88 2.20 -7.40
CA SER A 168 8.20 2.08 -8.04
C SER A 168 8.15 1.27 -9.34
N LEU A 169 7.44 0.15 -9.36
CA LEU A 169 7.27 -0.68 -10.55
C LEU A 169 6.49 0.04 -11.65
N LEU A 170 5.42 0.78 -11.30
CA LEU A 170 4.70 1.63 -12.24
C LEU A 170 5.59 2.74 -12.81
N ALA A 171 6.33 3.44 -11.95
CA ALA A 171 7.25 4.48 -12.37
C ALA A 171 8.34 3.93 -13.31
N SER A 172 8.77 2.68 -13.15
CA SER A 172 9.77 2.04 -14.03
C SER A 172 9.22 1.69 -15.42
N SER A 173 7.91 1.61 -15.60
CA SER A 173 7.27 1.16 -16.85
C SER A 173 6.53 2.27 -17.60
N ARG A 174 6.25 3.39 -16.95
CA ARG A 174 5.49 4.53 -17.52
C ARG A 174 6.41 5.71 -17.81
N ILE A 175 6.02 6.51 -18.80
CA ILE A 175 6.73 7.73 -19.22
C ILE A 175 6.09 9.01 -18.66
N ASP A 176 4.92 8.88 -18.03
CA ASP A 176 4.12 9.98 -17.53
C ASP A 176 4.10 10.06 -15.99
N VAL A 177 5.17 9.59 -15.36
CA VAL A 177 5.41 9.73 -13.91
C VAL A 177 6.57 10.69 -13.69
N ASP A 178 6.30 11.84 -13.08
CA ASP A 178 7.31 12.87 -12.80
C ASP A 178 8.03 12.62 -11.48
N ILE A 179 7.29 12.20 -10.46
CA ILE A 179 7.81 12.03 -9.11
C ILE A 179 7.33 10.71 -8.51
N LEU A 180 8.26 10.01 -7.89
CA LEU A 180 8.00 8.82 -7.06
C LEU A 180 8.26 9.16 -5.59
N ILE A 181 7.28 8.93 -4.74
CA ILE A 181 7.41 9.07 -3.29
C ILE A 181 7.06 7.74 -2.62
N THR A 182 7.94 7.21 -1.79
CA THR A 182 7.66 6.01 -1.02
C THR A 182 7.79 6.26 0.48
N ILE A 183 6.91 5.67 1.26
CA ILE A 183 6.90 5.75 2.71
C ILE A 183 7.03 4.33 3.22
N ALA A 184 8.13 4.02 3.91
CA ALA A 184 8.47 2.66 4.34
C ALA A 184 8.29 1.63 3.21
N GLY A 185 8.75 1.97 1.99
CA GLY A 185 8.53 1.17 0.77
C GLY A 185 9.29 -0.16 0.77
N ASN A 186 8.63 -1.25 0.40
CA ASN A 186 9.29 -2.54 0.18
C ASN A 186 9.97 -2.55 -1.20
N LEU A 187 11.13 -1.87 -1.29
CA LEU A 187 11.81 -1.57 -2.55
C LEU A 187 12.79 -2.66 -3.00
N ASP A 188 13.15 -3.59 -2.11
CA ASP A 188 13.91 -4.81 -2.44
C ASP A 188 13.29 -6.00 -1.71
N THR A 189 12.41 -6.70 -2.40
CA THR A 189 11.63 -7.81 -1.83
C THR A 189 12.51 -9.00 -1.47
N GLN A 190 13.59 -9.25 -2.22
CA GLN A 190 14.53 -10.32 -1.95
C GLN A 190 15.33 -10.02 -0.67
N LYS A 191 15.83 -8.80 -0.53
CA LYS A 191 16.49 -8.36 0.70
C LYS A 191 15.56 -8.48 1.89
N TRP A 192 14.31 -8.01 1.74
CA TRP A 192 13.31 -8.06 2.80
C TRP A 192 12.99 -9.50 3.25
N THR A 193 12.69 -10.41 2.32
CA THR A 193 12.38 -11.81 2.67
C THR A 193 13.56 -12.52 3.30
N SER A 194 14.78 -12.29 2.79
CA SER A 194 16.02 -12.84 3.35
C SER A 194 16.26 -12.40 4.80
N MET A 195 16.06 -11.10 5.10
CA MET A 195 16.27 -10.57 6.47
C MET A 195 15.34 -11.20 7.50
N TYR A 196 14.14 -11.60 7.10
CA TYR A 196 13.14 -12.17 8.01
C TYR A 196 12.99 -13.69 7.90
N ASN A 197 13.85 -14.33 7.11
CA ASN A 197 13.77 -15.78 6.87
C ASN A 197 12.37 -16.19 6.37
N LEU A 198 11.83 -15.41 5.43
CA LEU A 198 10.54 -15.65 4.79
C LEU A 198 10.72 -16.31 3.43
N SER A 199 9.67 -16.99 2.96
CA SER A 199 9.61 -17.47 1.58
C SER A 199 9.70 -16.31 0.60
N GLU A 200 10.44 -16.48 -0.49
CA GLU A 200 10.52 -15.50 -1.57
C GLU A 200 9.14 -15.22 -2.18
N LEU A 201 8.98 -14.00 -2.69
CA LEU A 201 7.76 -13.60 -3.39
C LEU A 201 7.83 -14.02 -4.87
N ASN A 202 7.89 -15.33 -5.13
CA ASN A 202 8.20 -15.90 -6.46
C ASN A 202 7.25 -15.47 -7.59
N GLY A 203 6.03 -15.05 -7.28
CA GLY A 203 5.09 -14.52 -8.27
C GLY A 203 5.08 -12.99 -8.40
N SER A 204 6.03 -12.31 -7.76
CA SER A 204 6.10 -10.84 -7.69
C SER A 204 7.35 -10.31 -8.38
N LEU A 205 7.22 -9.14 -8.99
CA LEU A 205 8.35 -8.35 -9.46
C LEU A 205 9.06 -7.70 -8.26
N ASN A 206 10.37 -7.48 -8.38
CA ASN A 206 11.16 -6.81 -7.36
C ASN A 206 11.58 -5.41 -7.85
N PRO A 207 11.18 -4.29 -7.20
CA PRO A 207 11.55 -2.94 -7.63
C PRO A 207 13.06 -2.74 -7.81
N ALA A 208 13.87 -3.40 -7.00
CA ALA A 208 15.32 -3.30 -7.04
C ALA A 208 15.96 -3.82 -8.36
N ASP A 209 15.21 -4.58 -9.16
CA ASP A 209 15.67 -5.07 -10.46
C ASP A 209 15.41 -4.05 -11.60
N PHE A 210 14.69 -2.95 -11.30
CA PHE A 210 14.32 -1.92 -12.29
C PHE A 210 15.00 -0.57 -12.06
N THR A 211 16.01 -0.48 -11.20
CA THR A 211 16.69 0.77 -10.82
C THR A 211 17.26 1.52 -12.02
N LYS A 212 17.75 0.81 -13.05
CA LYS A 212 18.24 1.42 -14.31
C LYS A 212 17.16 2.23 -15.03
N LYS A 213 15.89 1.78 -15.00
CA LYS A 213 14.75 2.51 -15.58
C LYS A 213 14.30 3.67 -14.72
N LEU A 214 14.53 3.59 -13.42
CA LEU A 214 14.10 4.57 -12.41
C LEU A 214 15.11 5.72 -12.20
N GLN A 215 16.35 5.60 -12.68
CA GLN A 215 17.44 6.56 -12.40
C GLN A 215 17.18 7.99 -12.90
N ASN A 216 16.27 8.18 -13.87
CA ASN A 216 15.91 9.49 -14.40
C ASN A 216 14.67 10.11 -13.74
N ILE A 217 13.97 9.36 -12.91
CA ILE A 217 12.77 9.82 -12.19
C ILE A 217 13.20 10.44 -10.85
N LYS A 218 12.63 11.58 -10.52
CA LYS A 218 12.83 12.22 -9.22
C LYS A 218 12.17 11.40 -8.12
N GLN A 219 12.95 10.96 -7.13
CA GLN A 219 12.47 10.04 -6.09
C GLN A 219 12.69 10.62 -4.70
N TYR A 220 11.72 10.39 -3.81
CA TYR A 220 11.79 10.68 -2.39
C TYR A 220 11.39 9.45 -1.59
N HIS A 221 12.26 8.99 -0.71
CA HIS A 221 12.05 7.80 0.10
C HIS A 221 12.07 8.17 1.58
N LEU A 222 10.92 8.12 2.22
CA LEU A 222 10.76 8.33 3.66
C LEU A 222 10.97 6.99 4.36
N ILE A 223 11.94 6.94 5.26
CA ILE A 223 12.38 5.70 5.90
C ILE A 223 12.41 5.90 7.41
N GLY A 224 11.69 5.04 8.13
CA GLY A 224 11.77 4.98 9.58
C GLY A 224 13.10 4.38 10.04
N ASN A 225 13.81 5.05 10.93
CA ASN A 225 15.09 4.52 11.46
C ASN A 225 14.87 3.25 12.30
N GLU A 226 13.72 3.13 12.95
CA GLU A 226 13.34 2.03 13.84
C GLU A 226 12.24 1.16 13.27
N ASP A 227 11.98 1.25 11.95
CA ASP A 227 10.95 0.43 11.30
C ASP A 227 11.38 -1.04 11.33
N LYS A 228 10.62 -1.84 12.10
CA LYS A 228 10.84 -3.28 12.24
C LYS A 228 10.11 -4.11 11.18
N ILE A 229 9.31 -3.49 10.32
CA ILE A 229 8.56 -4.18 9.25
C ILE A 229 9.30 -4.02 7.93
N ILE A 230 9.68 -2.79 7.58
CA ILE A 230 10.52 -2.49 6.41
C ILE A 230 11.78 -1.76 6.89
N PRO A 231 12.80 -2.49 7.34
CA PRO A 231 14.05 -1.87 7.83
C PRO A 231 14.74 -1.04 6.76
N LYS A 232 15.51 -0.06 7.21
CA LYS A 232 16.30 0.82 6.33
C LYS A 232 17.20 0.07 5.34
N ASP A 233 17.63 -1.14 5.70
CA ASP A 233 18.49 -1.99 4.87
C ASP A 233 17.83 -2.41 3.55
N VAL A 234 16.50 -2.51 3.53
CA VAL A 234 15.72 -2.76 2.30
C VAL A 234 15.90 -1.59 1.32
N PHE A 235 15.80 -0.36 1.81
CA PHE A 235 16.08 0.82 0.99
C PHE A 235 17.56 0.90 0.61
N LEU A 236 18.48 0.63 1.52
CA LEU A 236 19.93 0.69 1.23
C LEU A 236 20.33 -0.32 0.15
N SER A 237 19.73 -1.52 0.17
CA SER A 237 19.90 -2.51 -0.89
C SER A 237 19.40 -2.00 -2.24
N TYR A 238 18.18 -1.47 -2.29
CA TYR A 238 17.62 -0.84 -3.50
C TYR A 238 18.48 0.31 -4.00
N PHE A 239 18.88 1.24 -3.11
CA PHE A 239 19.69 2.41 -3.43
C PHE A 239 21.07 2.05 -3.97
N SER A 240 21.66 0.96 -3.47
CA SER A 240 22.99 0.50 -3.90
C SER A 240 23.04 0.09 -5.37
N LYS A 241 21.88 -0.33 -5.93
CA LYS A 241 21.79 -0.78 -7.33
C LYS A 241 21.66 0.35 -8.36
N PHE A 242 21.58 1.61 -7.92
CA PHE A 242 21.56 2.76 -8.83
C PHE A 242 22.94 3.13 -9.29
N GLU A 243 23.12 3.27 -10.60
CA GLU A 243 24.35 3.82 -11.21
C GLU A 243 24.42 5.34 -10.98
N LYS A 244 23.30 6.05 -11.17
CA LYS A 244 23.15 7.50 -10.93
C LYS A 244 22.22 7.72 -9.76
N LYS A 245 22.65 8.47 -8.74
CA LYS A 245 21.94 8.65 -7.47
C LYS A 245 21.46 10.08 -7.20
N ASP A 246 21.72 11.00 -8.10
CA ASP A 246 21.42 12.43 -8.00
C ASP A 246 19.92 12.72 -7.85
N LYS A 247 19.07 11.85 -8.43
CA LYS A 247 17.60 11.98 -8.34
C LYS A 247 16.94 11.15 -7.25
N VAL A 248 17.72 10.38 -6.50
CA VAL A 248 17.20 9.49 -5.45
C VAL A 248 17.47 10.10 -4.07
N ASN A 249 16.45 10.71 -3.49
CA ASN A 249 16.55 11.41 -2.22
C ASN A 249 16.01 10.55 -1.07
N ARG A 250 16.77 10.51 0.02
CA ARG A 250 16.37 9.86 1.28
C ARG A 250 15.96 10.94 2.29
N GLN A 251 14.82 10.74 2.92
CA GLN A 251 14.39 11.52 4.09
C GLN A 251 14.21 10.58 5.29
N LYS A 252 14.57 11.06 6.47
CA LYS A 252 14.46 10.33 7.74
C LYS A 252 13.17 10.71 8.46
#